data_c38c5d8f006ef4c1f2f0678f1f59c04c
#
_entry.id   c38c5d8f006ef4c1f2f0678f1f59c04c
#
_cell.length_a   1.000
_cell.length_b   1.000
_cell.length_c   1.000
_cell.angle_alpha   90.00
_cell.angle_beta   90.00
_cell.angle_gamma   90.00
#
_symmetry.space_group_name_H-M   'P 1'
#
loop_
_entity.id
_entity.type
_entity.pdbx_description
1 polymer ?
#
loop_
_entity_poly.entity_id
_entity_poly.type
_entity_poly.pdbx_seq_one_letter_code
_entity_poly.pdbx_strand_id
1 'polypeptide(L)'
;GLEVFEDPQKGNCASCHLSQPGHDGTPPQFTDYGLIALAVPRNTALPYNANPQNYDLGLCGPDRTDLAQHADYCGLFKTPTLRNIATRKVFFHNGVYKSLRDAAAFYVLRDTQPSRVYPKNAQGEVVLYDDLPKQYHQNINMDPPFGHRVGNKPALSEPEIDAVVAFLKTLTDGYTAPTAQCRQKEK
;
A
#
# COMPACT_ATOMS: atom_id res chain seq x y z
N GLY A 1 14.57 -9.77 -1.13
CA GLY A 1 13.58 -8.74 -0.81
C GLY A 1 13.66 -7.53 -1.74
N LEU A 2 14.86 -6.94 -1.85
CA LEU A 2 15.07 -5.80 -2.77
C LEU A 2 14.77 -6.18 -4.23
N GLU A 3 15.28 -7.30 -4.71
CA GLU A 3 15.02 -7.79 -6.08
C GLU A 3 13.52 -7.93 -6.35
N VAL A 4 12.76 -8.50 -5.42
CA VAL A 4 11.29 -8.65 -5.54
C VAL A 4 10.59 -7.29 -5.50
N PHE A 5 11.11 -6.34 -4.70
CA PHE A 5 10.60 -4.98 -4.59
C PHE A 5 10.79 -4.18 -5.90
N GLU A 6 11.91 -4.39 -6.59
CA GLU A 6 12.28 -3.70 -7.83
C GLU A 6 11.71 -4.38 -9.10
N ASP A 7 11.39 -5.68 -9.03
CA ASP A 7 10.95 -6.44 -10.20
C ASP A 7 9.57 -5.99 -10.70
N PRO A 8 9.47 -5.45 -11.93
CA PRO A 8 8.20 -4.96 -12.48
C PRO A 8 7.18 -6.08 -12.76
N GLN A 9 7.62 -7.35 -12.81
CA GLN A 9 6.76 -8.52 -12.98
C GLN A 9 6.31 -9.11 -11.63
N LYS A 10 6.78 -8.55 -10.51
CA LYS A 10 6.50 -8.96 -9.14
C LYS A 10 5.80 -7.85 -8.37
N GLY A 11 6.47 -7.30 -7.35
CA GLY A 11 5.90 -6.25 -6.52
C GLY A 11 5.77 -4.90 -7.21
N ASN A 12 6.65 -4.61 -8.19
CA ASN A 12 6.75 -3.32 -8.88
C ASN A 12 6.74 -2.11 -7.93
N CYS A 13 7.23 -2.31 -6.70
CA CYS A 13 7.15 -1.28 -5.66
C CYS A 13 8.02 -0.08 -5.97
N ALA A 14 9.16 -0.32 -6.65
CA ALA A 14 10.12 0.72 -7.03
C ALA A 14 9.60 1.69 -8.10
N SER A 15 8.49 1.40 -8.76
CA SER A 15 7.85 2.33 -9.70
C SER A 15 7.36 3.63 -9.02
N CYS A 16 6.91 3.52 -7.77
CA CYS A 16 6.48 4.67 -6.96
C CYS A 16 7.43 4.95 -5.77
N HIS A 17 8.06 3.89 -5.23
CA HIS A 17 8.98 3.99 -4.11
C HIS A 17 10.43 3.85 -4.59
N LEU A 18 10.93 4.88 -5.27
CA LEU A 18 12.23 4.91 -5.95
C LEU A 18 13.37 4.44 -5.03
N SER A 19 14.02 3.33 -5.41
CA SER A 19 15.09 2.68 -4.65
C SER A 19 16.49 3.11 -5.08
N GLN A 20 16.61 3.87 -6.18
CA GLN A 20 17.88 4.32 -6.69
C GLN A 20 18.28 5.68 -6.12
N PRO A 21 19.59 5.96 -5.96
CA PRO A 21 20.07 7.31 -5.61
C PRO A 21 19.65 8.34 -6.65
N GLY A 22 19.43 9.57 -6.20
CA GLY A 22 19.24 10.71 -7.09
C GLY A 22 20.47 11.01 -7.93
N HIS A 23 20.29 11.71 -9.05
CA HIS A 23 21.40 12.13 -9.94
C HIS A 23 22.44 13.01 -9.25
N ASP A 24 22.06 13.70 -8.19
CA ASP A 24 22.90 14.54 -7.34
C ASP A 24 23.61 13.76 -6.21
N GLY A 25 23.45 12.43 -6.16
CA GLY A 25 23.98 11.57 -5.10
C GLY A 25 23.11 11.50 -3.85
N THR A 26 21.93 12.12 -3.85
CA THR A 26 20.97 11.99 -2.74
C THR A 26 20.60 10.53 -2.53
N PRO A 27 20.69 10.01 -1.30
CA PRO A 27 20.28 8.63 -1.00
C PRO A 27 18.82 8.36 -1.39
N PRO A 28 18.45 7.10 -1.74
CA PRO A 28 17.10 6.74 -2.12
C PRO A 28 16.08 7.22 -1.09
N GLN A 29 15.07 7.95 -1.54
CA GLN A 29 14.01 8.46 -0.66
C GLN A 29 12.83 7.49 -0.56
N PHE A 30 12.80 6.45 -1.39
CA PHE A 30 11.71 5.46 -1.46
C PHE A 30 10.33 6.12 -1.60
N THR A 31 10.26 7.14 -2.43
CA THR A 31 9.06 7.87 -2.85
C THR A 31 9.37 8.63 -4.13
N ASP A 32 8.37 8.73 -4.99
CA ASP A 32 8.35 9.60 -6.17
C ASP A 32 7.67 10.95 -5.87
N TYR A 33 7.18 11.13 -4.63
CA TYR A 33 6.33 12.25 -4.21
C TYR A 33 5.03 12.40 -5.03
N GLY A 34 4.71 11.41 -5.87
CA GLY A 34 3.50 11.36 -6.68
C GLY A 34 2.22 11.26 -5.85
N LEU A 35 1.11 11.39 -6.54
CA LEU A 35 -0.24 11.31 -5.97
C LEU A 35 -0.97 10.14 -6.61
N ILE A 36 -1.57 9.27 -5.80
CA ILE A 36 -2.15 8.03 -6.29
C ILE A 36 -3.39 7.62 -5.47
N ALA A 37 -4.40 7.07 -6.13
CA ALA A 37 -5.57 6.49 -5.49
C ALA A 37 -5.41 4.97 -5.40
N LEU A 38 -5.17 4.46 -4.20
CA LEU A 38 -5.00 3.02 -3.97
C LEU A 38 -6.30 2.30 -3.64
N ALA A 39 -7.36 3.04 -3.30
CA ALA A 39 -8.63 2.50 -2.84
C ALA A 39 -8.47 1.50 -1.68
N VAL A 40 -7.73 1.90 -0.65
CA VAL A 40 -7.62 1.09 0.57
C VAL A 40 -9.00 0.93 1.23
N PRO A 41 -9.25 -0.18 1.96
CA PRO A 41 -10.54 -0.39 2.61
C PRO A 41 -10.80 0.63 3.70
N ARG A 42 -12.09 0.88 3.96
CA ARG A 42 -12.56 1.81 4.97
C ARG A 42 -12.13 1.39 6.37
N ASN A 43 -11.58 2.33 7.14
CA ASN A 43 -11.28 2.12 8.53
C ASN A 43 -12.49 2.48 9.40
N THR A 44 -13.31 1.50 9.72
CA THR A 44 -14.53 1.68 10.53
C THR A 44 -14.26 2.00 12.01
N ALA A 45 -13.01 1.87 12.46
CA ALA A 45 -12.62 2.25 13.83
C ALA A 45 -12.44 3.77 14.00
N LEU A 46 -12.41 4.53 12.91
CA LEU A 46 -12.34 5.99 12.99
C LEU A 46 -13.74 6.57 13.26
N PRO A 47 -13.89 7.45 14.30
CA PRO A 47 -15.18 8.08 14.60
C PRO A 47 -15.78 8.83 13.41
N TYR A 48 -14.96 9.49 12.59
CA TYR A 48 -15.39 10.17 11.37
C TYR A 48 -16.13 9.24 10.41
N ASN A 49 -15.69 7.98 10.33
CA ASN A 49 -16.24 6.95 9.45
C ASN A 49 -17.51 6.28 9.99
N ALA A 50 -17.98 6.64 11.19
CA ALA A 50 -19.27 6.18 11.71
C ALA A 50 -20.45 6.64 10.83
N ASN A 51 -20.32 7.79 10.16
CA ASN A 51 -21.25 8.21 9.13
C ASN A 51 -20.78 7.62 7.77
N PRO A 52 -21.58 6.76 7.12
CA PRO A 52 -21.22 6.13 5.85
C PRO A 52 -21.09 7.10 4.68
N GLN A 53 -21.57 8.35 4.81
CA GLN A 53 -21.44 9.39 3.79
C GLN A 53 -20.14 10.21 3.94
N ASN A 54 -19.40 10.02 5.02
CA ASN A 54 -18.13 10.70 5.21
C ASN A 54 -17.02 9.93 4.49
N TYR A 55 -16.23 10.64 3.71
CA TYR A 55 -15.07 10.10 2.99
C TYR A 55 -13.87 11.05 3.14
N ASP A 56 -12.69 10.49 3.35
CA ASP A 56 -11.45 11.21 3.12
C ASP A 56 -11.08 11.09 1.64
N LEU A 57 -11.23 12.18 0.92
CA LEU A 57 -10.96 12.26 -0.52
C LEU A 57 -9.57 12.82 -0.83
N GLY A 58 -8.71 12.94 0.17
CA GLY A 58 -7.35 13.44 0.01
C GLY A 58 -7.34 14.89 -0.52
N LEU A 59 -6.96 15.10 -1.78
CA LEU A 59 -6.90 16.43 -2.38
C LEU A 59 -8.25 17.13 -2.54
N CYS A 60 -9.38 16.40 -2.44
CA CYS A 60 -10.71 16.95 -2.62
C CYS A 60 -11.47 17.20 -1.30
N GLY A 61 -10.88 16.90 -0.15
CA GLY A 61 -11.54 17.13 1.16
C GLY A 61 -11.45 15.92 2.10
N PRO A 62 -11.91 16.08 3.35
CA PRO A 62 -12.59 17.28 3.89
C PRO A 62 -11.63 18.39 4.34
N ASP A 63 -10.36 18.05 4.68
CA ASP A 63 -9.42 19.02 5.26
C ASP A 63 -8.90 20.02 4.23
N ARG A 64 -8.79 19.58 2.97
CA ARG A 64 -8.36 20.39 1.85
C ARG A 64 -9.53 20.54 0.86
N THR A 65 -9.90 21.76 0.52
CA THR A 65 -11.06 22.05 -0.34
C THR A 65 -10.75 22.85 -1.61
N ASP A 66 -9.52 23.34 -1.73
CA ASP A 66 -9.08 24.16 -2.87
C ASP A 66 -9.06 23.40 -4.21
N LEU A 67 -9.00 22.06 -4.17
CA LEU A 67 -9.03 21.17 -5.34
C LEU A 67 -10.34 20.38 -5.47
N ALA A 68 -11.36 20.67 -4.67
CA ALA A 68 -12.63 19.92 -4.67
C ALA A 68 -13.38 19.97 -6.02
N GLN A 69 -13.07 20.93 -6.90
CA GLN A 69 -13.63 21.04 -8.25
C GLN A 69 -12.96 20.11 -9.28
N HIS A 70 -11.86 19.46 -8.90
CA HIS A 70 -11.09 18.57 -9.76
C HIS A 70 -11.40 17.12 -9.44
N ALA A 71 -12.45 16.57 -10.07
CA ALA A 71 -12.93 15.21 -9.82
C ALA A 71 -11.84 14.12 -10.03
N ASP A 72 -10.89 14.38 -10.91
CA ASP A 72 -9.72 13.54 -11.19
C ASP A 72 -8.69 13.51 -10.05
N TYR A 73 -8.79 14.43 -9.09
CA TYR A 73 -7.90 14.46 -7.92
C TYR A 73 -8.50 13.79 -6.67
N CYS A 74 -9.80 13.45 -6.73
CA CYS A 74 -10.49 12.91 -5.56
C CYS A 74 -10.06 11.46 -5.29
N GLY A 75 -9.65 11.20 -4.05
CA GLY A 75 -9.11 9.91 -3.62
C GLY A 75 -7.60 9.75 -3.81
N LEU A 76 -6.90 10.80 -4.30
CA LEU A 76 -5.46 10.79 -4.45
C LEU A 76 -4.77 11.18 -3.14
N PHE A 77 -3.77 10.36 -2.77
CA PHE A 77 -2.89 10.58 -1.63
C PHE A 77 -1.43 10.53 -2.05
N LYS A 78 -0.60 11.32 -1.39
CA LYS A 78 0.83 11.38 -1.68
C LYS A 78 1.53 10.07 -1.34
N THR A 79 2.37 9.56 -2.24
CA THR A 79 3.28 8.43 -1.99
C THR A 79 4.22 8.77 -0.82
N PRO A 80 4.14 8.06 0.33
CA PRO A 80 5.02 8.34 1.45
C PRO A 80 6.40 7.74 1.24
N THR A 81 7.41 8.29 1.92
CA THR A 81 8.70 7.61 2.02
C THR A 81 8.57 6.30 2.80
N LEU A 82 9.31 5.27 2.37
CA LEU A 82 9.41 4.02 3.12
C LEU A 82 10.58 4.00 4.13
N ARG A 83 11.36 5.08 4.23
CA ARG A 83 12.35 5.18 5.31
C ARG A 83 11.66 5.12 6.66
N ASN A 84 12.21 4.30 7.55
CA ASN A 84 11.65 4.04 8.89
C ASN A 84 10.23 3.44 8.88
N ILE A 85 9.79 2.86 7.75
CA ILE A 85 8.41 2.33 7.64
C ILE A 85 8.12 1.25 8.68
N ALA A 86 9.11 0.44 9.07
CA ALA A 86 8.95 -0.64 10.05
C ALA A 86 8.75 -0.14 11.50
N THR A 87 9.00 1.14 11.77
CA THR A 87 8.74 1.75 13.09
C THR A 87 7.30 2.23 13.25
N ARG A 88 6.54 2.30 12.15
CA ARG A 88 5.16 2.76 12.16
C ARG A 88 4.22 1.68 12.69
N LYS A 89 3.16 2.14 13.37
CA LYS A 89 2.14 1.25 13.97
C LYS A 89 0.87 1.16 13.12
N VAL A 90 0.73 2.04 12.14
CA VAL A 90 -0.43 2.12 11.24
C VAL A 90 0.03 2.48 9.84
N PHE A 91 -0.70 2.01 8.82
CA PHE A 91 -0.34 2.15 7.42
C PHE A 91 -1.51 2.68 6.60
N PHE A 92 -1.20 3.33 5.48
CA PHE A 92 -2.07 4.13 4.61
C PHE A 92 -2.62 5.39 5.31
N HIS A 93 -3.28 6.26 4.53
CA HIS A 93 -3.82 7.55 5.00
C HIS A 93 -4.83 7.38 6.15
N ASN A 94 -5.68 6.36 6.09
CA ASN A 94 -6.71 6.10 7.09
C ASN A 94 -6.26 5.16 8.23
N GLY A 95 -5.02 4.64 8.18
CA GLY A 95 -4.47 3.77 9.21
C GLY A 95 -5.22 2.45 9.40
N VAL A 96 -5.88 1.92 8.36
CA VAL A 96 -6.66 0.68 8.46
C VAL A 96 -5.80 -0.54 8.76
N TYR A 97 -4.58 -0.62 8.19
CA TYR A 97 -3.64 -1.71 8.46
C TYR A 97 -2.76 -1.40 9.67
N LYS A 98 -2.56 -2.42 10.53
CA LYS A 98 -1.73 -2.35 11.75
C LYS A 98 -0.45 -3.19 11.62
N SER A 99 -0.31 -3.92 10.53
CA SER A 99 0.82 -4.78 10.21
C SER A 99 1.45 -4.34 8.89
N LEU A 100 2.78 -4.16 8.88
CA LEU A 100 3.53 -3.87 7.65
C LEU A 100 3.36 -4.98 6.62
N ARG A 101 3.27 -6.24 7.09
CA ARG A 101 3.05 -7.38 6.22
C ARG A 101 1.70 -7.31 5.51
N ASP A 102 0.63 -6.99 6.25
CA ASP A 102 -0.71 -6.90 5.68
C ASP A 102 -0.82 -5.70 4.72
N ALA A 103 -0.14 -4.58 5.05
CA ALA A 103 -0.04 -3.44 4.15
C ALA A 103 0.69 -3.81 2.84
N ALA A 104 1.77 -4.61 2.91
CA ALA A 104 2.46 -5.10 1.71
C ALA A 104 1.59 -6.10 0.92
N ALA A 105 0.88 -6.99 1.61
CA ALA A 105 -0.02 -7.97 1.00
C ALA A 105 -1.19 -7.30 0.25
N PHE A 106 -1.71 -6.18 0.76
CA PHE A 106 -2.78 -5.41 0.11
C PHE A 106 -2.50 -5.15 -1.37
N TYR A 107 -1.28 -4.76 -1.73
CA TYR A 107 -0.90 -4.40 -3.10
C TYR A 107 -1.12 -5.53 -4.11
N VAL A 108 -0.96 -6.78 -3.69
CA VAL A 108 -1.10 -7.95 -4.58
C VAL A 108 -2.40 -8.71 -4.39
N LEU A 109 -3.16 -8.42 -3.33
CA LEU A 109 -4.43 -9.06 -3.02
C LEU A 109 -5.64 -8.22 -3.38
N ARG A 110 -5.51 -6.90 -3.49
CA ARG A 110 -6.63 -5.97 -3.72
C ARG A 110 -7.55 -6.45 -4.86
N ASP A 111 -6.99 -6.81 -5.99
CA ASP A 111 -7.74 -7.16 -7.19
C ASP A 111 -7.85 -8.69 -7.39
N THR A 112 -6.87 -9.46 -6.92
CA THR A 112 -6.84 -10.92 -7.10
C THR A 112 -7.71 -11.66 -6.09
N GLN A 113 -7.74 -11.19 -4.83
CA GLN A 113 -8.46 -11.79 -3.72
C GLN A 113 -9.20 -10.73 -2.88
N PRO A 114 -10.09 -9.94 -3.48
CA PRO A 114 -10.71 -8.78 -2.82
C PRO A 114 -11.51 -9.13 -1.57
N SER A 115 -11.99 -10.36 -1.44
CA SER A 115 -12.68 -10.84 -0.22
C SER A 115 -11.78 -10.94 1.02
N ARG A 116 -10.44 -10.89 0.84
CA ARG A 116 -9.47 -10.78 1.93
C ARG A 116 -9.17 -9.32 2.30
N VAL A 117 -9.59 -8.38 1.48
CA VAL A 117 -9.26 -6.95 1.58
C VAL A 117 -10.47 -6.14 1.99
N TYR A 118 -11.61 -6.37 1.35
CA TYR A 118 -12.80 -5.57 1.52
C TYR A 118 -13.90 -6.31 2.30
N PRO A 119 -14.79 -5.56 2.98
CA PRO A 119 -15.92 -6.13 3.71
C PRO A 119 -16.93 -6.76 2.75
N LYS A 120 -17.84 -7.55 3.32
CA LYS A 120 -19.00 -8.08 2.63
C LYS A 120 -20.28 -7.37 3.09
N ASN A 121 -21.20 -7.16 2.16
CA ASN A 121 -22.54 -6.68 2.47
C ASN A 121 -23.43 -7.79 3.09
N ALA A 122 -24.67 -7.46 3.43
CA ALA A 122 -25.63 -8.39 4.02
C ALA A 122 -25.98 -9.58 3.10
N GLN A 123 -25.74 -9.45 1.79
CA GLN A 123 -25.95 -10.50 0.78
C GLN A 123 -24.71 -11.39 0.60
N GLY A 124 -23.61 -11.09 1.32
CA GLY A 124 -22.35 -11.84 1.21
C GLY A 124 -21.45 -11.40 0.04
N GLU A 125 -21.83 -10.34 -0.67
CA GLU A 125 -21.05 -9.80 -1.79
C GLU A 125 -19.95 -8.87 -1.27
N VAL A 126 -18.78 -8.91 -1.90
CA VAL A 126 -17.64 -8.04 -1.55
C VAL A 126 -17.91 -6.61 -1.99
N VAL A 127 -17.81 -5.67 -1.05
CA VAL A 127 -17.98 -4.23 -1.32
C VAL A 127 -16.64 -3.63 -1.69
N LEU A 128 -16.33 -3.63 -2.99
CA LEU A 128 -15.07 -3.11 -3.50
C LEU A 128 -14.95 -1.61 -3.28
N TYR A 129 -13.73 -1.16 -2.91
CA TYR A 129 -13.36 0.27 -2.83
C TYR A 129 -14.29 1.07 -1.91
N ASP A 130 -14.66 0.45 -0.77
CA ASP A 130 -15.69 0.92 0.17
C ASP A 130 -15.35 2.27 0.87
N ASP A 131 -14.10 2.75 0.73
CA ASP A 131 -13.69 4.08 1.25
C ASP A 131 -13.56 5.13 0.13
N LEU A 132 -14.07 4.87 -1.06
CA LEU A 132 -14.09 5.84 -2.17
C LEU A 132 -15.46 5.83 -2.88
N PRO A 133 -16.15 6.99 -3.04
CA PRO A 133 -17.40 7.08 -3.80
C PRO A 133 -17.25 6.58 -5.25
N LYS A 134 -18.27 5.87 -5.75
CA LYS A 134 -18.26 5.24 -7.09
C LYS A 134 -17.89 6.19 -8.22
N GLN A 135 -18.31 7.46 -8.12
CA GLN A 135 -18.02 8.49 -9.12
C GLN A 135 -16.53 8.80 -9.29
N TYR A 136 -15.68 8.38 -8.35
CA TYR A 136 -14.23 8.58 -8.40
C TYR A 136 -13.46 7.27 -8.62
N HIS A 137 -14.14 6.14 -8.85
CA HIS A 137 -13.46 4.85 -9.08
C HIS A 137 -12.56 4.85 -10.34
N GLN A 138 -12.80 5.75 -11.30
CA GLN A 138 -11.92 5.93 -12.46
C GLN A 138 -10.53 6.45 -12.11
N ASN A 139 -10.37 7.07 -10.92
CA ASN A 139 -9.09 7.59 -10.45
C ASN A 139 -8.21 6.47 -9.83
N ILE A 140 -8.80 5.29 -9.56
CA ILE A 140 -8.10 4.20 -8.89
C ILE A 140 -6.96 3.71 -9.79
N ASN A 141 -5.77 3.62 -9.21
CA ASN A 141 -4.62 3.07 -9.90
C ASN A 141 -4.81 1.59 -10.24
N MET A 142 -4.65 1.27 -11.52
CA MET A 142 -4.73 -0.08 -12.06
C MET A 142 -3.40 -0.55 -12.68
N ASP A 143 -2.32 0.23 -12.52
CA ASP A 143 -0.98 -0.18 -12.96
C ASP A 143 -0.44 -1.32 -12.07
N PRO A 144 0.42 -2.19 -12.61
CA PRO A 144 1.01 -3.27 -11.81
C PRO A 144 1.62 -2.77 -10.49
N PRO A 145 1.42 -3.53 -9.39
CA PRO A 145 0.89 -4.90 -9.29
C PRO A 145 -0.64 -5.01 -9.24
N PHE A 146 -1.36 -3.93 -9.51
CA PHE A 146 -2.82 -3.90 -9.60
C PHE A 146 -3.33 -4.30 -11.00
N GLY A 147 -4.65 -4.15 -11.26
CA GLY A 147 -5.26 -4.41 -12.55
C GLY A 147 -5.48 -5.89 -12.88
N HIS A 148 -5.25 -6.80 -11.94
CA HIS A 148 -5.50 -8.22 -12.11
C HIS A 148 -6.97 -8.57 -11.93
N ARG A 149 -7.38 -9.72 -12.49
CA ARG A 149 -8.75 -10.23 -12.30
C ARG A 149 -8.85 -11.03 -11.01
N VAL A 150 -10.04 -11.03 -10.42
CA VAL A 150 -10.36 -11.89 -9.27
C VAL A 150 -10.07 -13.36 -9.62
N GLY A 151 -9.38 -14.04 -8.72
CA GLY A 151 -8.96 -15.43 -8.88
C GLY A 151 -7.64 -15.62 -9.62
N ASN A 152 -7.04 -14.57 -10.19
CA ASN A 152 -5.67 -14.68 -10.69
C ASN A 152 -4.70 -14.95 -9.53
N LYS A 153 -3.56 -15.56 -9.85
CA LYS A 153 -2.45 -15.69 -8.91
C LYS A 153 -1.92 -14.30 -8.56
N PRO A 154 -1.78 -13.97 -7.26
CA PRO A 154 -1.13 -12.72 -6.84
C PRO A 154 0.29 -12.60 -7.41
N ALA A 155 0.73 -11.38 -7.68
CA ALA A 155 2.08 -11.11 -8.22
C ALA A 155 3.19 -11.54 -7.27
N LEU A 156 2.91 -11.57 -5.96
CA LEU A 156 3.81 -12.11 -4.93
C LEU A 156 3.18 -13.32 -4.24
N SER A 157 4.00 -14.32 -3.98
CA SER A 157 3.71 -15.41 -3.04
C SER A 157 3.89 -14.93 -1.58
N GLU A 158 3.36 -15.68 -0.62
CA GLU A 158 3.53 -15.36 0.82
C GLU A 158 5.01 -15.24 1.24
N PRO A 159 5.95 -16.13 0.81
CA PRO A 159 7.38 -15.95 1.08
C PRO A 159 7.99 -14.70 0.44
N GLU A 160 7.52 -14.29 -0.74
CA GLU A 160 7.99 -13.06 -1.40
C GLU A 160 7.49 -11.81 -0.67
N ILE A 161 6.26 -11.81 -0.15
CA ILE A 161 5.76 -10.75 0.73
C ILE A 161 6.65 -10.66 1.99
N ASP A 162 6.98 -11.78 2.61
CA ASP A 162 7.87 -11.81 3.78
C ASP A 162 9.28 -11.30 3.44
N ALA A 163 9.79 -11.60 2.26
CA ALA A 163 11.07 -11.11 1.79
C ALA A 163 11.05 -9.58 1.57
N VAL A 164 9.97 -9.04 0.98
CA VAL A 164 9.78 -7.57 0.84
C VAL A 164 9.72 -6.92 2.22
N VAL A 165 8.96 -7.47 3.17
CA VAL A 165 8.88 -6.95 4.55
C VAL A 165 10.25 -6.99 5.24
N ALA A 166 11.03 -8.04 5.04
CA ALA A 166 12.39 -8.12 5.56
C ALA A 166 13.29 -7.00 4.99
N PHE A 167 13.18 -6.73 3.69
CA PHE A 167 13.87 -5.60 3.06
C PHE A 167 13.39 -4.26 3.66
N LEU A 168 12.10 -4.02 3.77
CA LEU A 168 11.54 -2.77 4.32
C LEU A 168 12.01 -2.50 5.76
N LYS A 169 12.27 -3.53 6.56
CA LYS A 169 12.86 -3.40 7.90
C LYS A 169 14.27 -2.85 7.87
N THR A 170 15.05 -3.13 6.81
CA THR A 170 16.41 -2.59 6.66
C THR A 170 16.45 -1.09 6.40
N LEU A 171 15.33 -0.48 6.02
CA LEU A 171 15.18 0.96 5.80
C LEU A 171 15.02 1.76 7.11
N THR A 172 15.23 1.10 8.25
CA THR A 172 15.16 1.72 9.59
C THR A 172 16.52 2.25 9.97
N ASP A 173 16.58 3.51 10.42
CA ASP A 173 17.80 4.13 10.90
C ASP A 173 18.39 3.31 12.06
N GLY A 174 19.71 3.05 12.02
CA GLY A 174 20.38 2.23 13.02
C GLY A 174 20.07 0.73 12.91
N TYR A 175 19.49 0.27 11.78
CA TYR A 175 19.25 -1.16 11.58
C TYR A 175 20.54 -1.97 11.69
N THR A 176 20.52 -2.99 12.55
CA THR A 176 21.55 -4.03 12.67
C THR A 176 20.98 -5.36 12.17
N ALA A 177 21.63 -5.97 11.18
CA ALA A 177 21.20 -7.28 10.70
C ALA A 177 21.31 -8.31 11.83
N PRO A 178 20.31 -9.20 12.00
CA PRO A 178 20.43 -10.31 12.93
C PRO A 178 21.70 -11.12 12.58
N THR A 179 22.51 -11.41 13.60
CA THR A 179 23.65 -12.30 13.40
C THR A 179 23.15 -13.66 12.90
N ALA A 180 23.66 -14.10 11.75
CA ALA A 180 23.35 -15.42 11.25
C ALA A 180 23.83 -16.45 12.29
N GLN A 181 22.88 -17.09 12.99
CA GLN A 181 23.23 -18.30 13.73
C GLN A 181 23.64 -19.33 12.72
N CYS A 182 24.95 -19.58 12.62
CA CYS A 182 25.49 -20.75 11.91
C CYS A 182 24.76 -21.97 12.47
N ARG A 183 23.86 -22.57 11.68
CA ARG A 183 23.37 -23.92 11.99
C ARG A 183 24.57 -24.83 11.92
N GLN A 184 25.16 -25.14 13.05
CA GLN A 184 26.04 -26.29 13.18
C GLN A 184 25.18 -27.50 12.83
N LYS A 185 25.38 -28.03 11.63
CA LYS A 185 24.92 -29.40 11.32
C LYS A 185 25.73 -30.33 12.21
N GLU A 186 25.10 -30.82 13.25
CA GLU A 186 25.62 -32.00 13.95
C GLU A 186 25.68 -33.14 12.92
N LYS A 187 26.88 -33.71 12.82
CA LYS A 187 27.15 -34.89 12.03
C LYS A 187 26.70 -36.15 12.78
#